data_784a76e5532eb21f74502f25596ed4ea
#
_entry.id   784a76e5532eb21f74502f25596ed4ea
#
_cell.length_a   1.000
_cell.length_b   1.000
_cell.length_c   1.000
_cell.angle_alpha   90.00
_cell.angle_beta   90.00
_cell.angle_gamma   90.00
#
_symmetry.space_group_name_H-M   'P 1'
#
loop_
_entity.id
_entity.type
_entity.pdbx_description
1 polymer ?
#
loop_
_entity_poly.entity_id
_entity_poly.type
_entity_poly.pdbx_seq_one_letter_code
_entity_poly.pdbx_strand_id
1 'polypeptide(L)'
;GYTYTGTIYREIAMQNSDFGGMENVGNTTISTNRIMPFKEMTDGVFDYMIRVKVHEYYHNLNGSEVTGMSPFEIWLNEAVTVHIEREYHSFLFGEEYSRLADVIPILSYGNGILSNDSGVQALPILPEGFNSPNELITNITYIKAPEFVRMIQKTLGDKKFVLGLNDYHTKFKHSNATTHDWLSSMQKYTNKNLILMGKQWLNKVKYPELEITVNYDKKLKLVILTFNQINATKTNFWSFPINYAIFSNKKKIKDLTVFIGSKQTKSELKNISKYDFISFNRELSFYGKVVYTQTEEELNNQILYDDDNIGKFTALQKRFDIEKKKLFLNIEQPVDRNLLEIYFNLLNNKTLFEQVGGQFFTIFENIDDVKYGFNFKKVYDVKNKILGEFATIYKKKLLKLYDFYSKSEIDTEFSFPKNEIKNIKFRQMKNILLSILAKLDTQDIHVLIKKQFHISTNATDKVTAFRLYIESNAEDRFEILKKYESESKKNLVAWEVFLSIIGSNDNDNSIELIKKIENSKSFRIEQANDQRSLFVSFAFNKKNSLQTEKGRKYLEEIMIKLTKINQNSTNRIFSIFGNLDEMEKEDQLNLVTLLKEVNSKIDSKKYPAVHNTIERILIKSPKSMKNWEKNNI
;
A
#
# COMPACT_ATOMS: atom_id res chain seq x y z
N GLY A 1 8.26 -10.57 27.58
CA GLY A 1 7.11 -9.72 27.25
C GLY A 1 7.11 -8.44 28.06
N TYR A 2 6.45 -7.41 27.56
CA TYR A 2 6.27 -6.14 28.27
C TYR A 2 5.12 -6.24 29.28
N THR A 3 5.33 -5.71 30.47
CA THR A 3 4.28 -5.52 31.47
C THR A 3 4.05 -4.02 31.63
N TYR A 4 2.84 -3.58 31.38
CA TYR A 4 2.45 -2.18 31.56
C TYR A 4 2.68 -1.74 33.01
N THR A 5 3.38 -0.63 33.19
CA THR A 5 3.82 -0.15 34.52
C THR A 5 2.74 0.65 35.27
N GLY A 6 1.72 1.15 34.54
CA GLY A 6 0.60 1.85 35.12
C GLY A 6 -0.48 0.92 35.67
N THR A 7 -1.36 1.44 36.50
CA THR A 7 -2.53 0.71 37.04
C THR A 7 -3.76 0.82 36.14
N ILE A 8 -3.83 1.88 35.32
CA ILE A 8 -4.95 2.16 34.42
C ILE A 8 -4.40 2.67 33.09
N TYR A 9 -4.85 2.07 32.00
CA TYR A 9 -4.63 2.56 30.63
C TYR A 9 -5.93 3.17 30.11
N ARG A 10 -5.87 4.40 29.60
CA ARG A 10 -7.01 5.13 29.06
C ARG A 10 -6.82 5.45 27.60
N GLU A 11 -7.88 5.34 26.84
CA GLU A 11 -7.97 5.83 25.47
C GLU A 11 -8.98 6.97 25.42
N ILE A 12 -8.55 8.12 24.93
CA ILE A 12 -9.34 9.34 24.83
C ILE A 12 -9.68 9.59 23.36
N ALA A 13 -10.97 9.67 23.06
CA ALA A 13 -11.45 9.96 21.71
C ALA A 13 -11.08 11.40 21.30
N MET A 14 -10.42 11.55 20.16
CA MET A 14 -10.05 12.85 19.60
C MET A 14 -10.72 13.05 18.24
N GLN A 15 -11.48 14.13 18.13
CA GLN A 15 -12.08 14.57 16.88
C GLN A 15 -11.15 15.59 16.19
N ASN A 16 -11.17 15.63 14.85
CA ASN A 16 -10.40 16.58 14.05
C ASN A 16 -8.89 16.49 14.27
N SER A 17 -8.34 15.28 14.18
CA SER A 17 -6.91 15.03 14.31
C SER A 17 -6.24 14.83 12.95
N ASP A 18 -5.03 15.35 12.78
CA ASP A 18 -4.16 15.04 11.64
C ASP A 18 -3.53 13.65 11.74
N PHE A 19 -3.51 13.03 12.93
CA PHE A 19 -2.95 11.72 13.22
C PHE A 19 -4.03 10.73 13.68
N GLY A 20 -3.74 9.43 13.55
CA GLY A 20 -4.65 8.35 13.94
C GLY A 20 -4.71 8.11 15.44
N GLY A 21 -3.58 8.27 16.11
CA GLY A 21 -3.38 8.15 17.55
C GLY A 21 -2.23 9.03 18.02
N MET A 22 -2.03 9.07 19.33
CA MET A 22 -0.91 9.72 20.01
C MET A 22 -0.70 9.05 21.37
N GLU A 23 0.49 8.60 21.62
CA GLU A 23 0.88 7.72 22.72
C GLU A 23 1.05 8.40 24.09
N ASN A 24 0.31 9.46 24.40
CA ASN A 24 0.41 10.10 25.72
C ASN A 24 0.29 9.07 26.85
N VAL A 25 1.32 8.94 27.67
CA VAL A 25 1.43 7.87 28.68
C VAL A 25 0.22 7.84 29.59
N GLY A 26 -0.45 6.70 29.67
CA GLY A 26 -1.63 6.47 30.49
C GLY A 26 -2.92 7.17 30.01
N ASN A 27 -2.83 8.07 29.01
CA ASN A 27 -3.95 8.82 28.43
C ASN A 27 -3.80 8.92 26.90
N THR A 28 -3.64 7.79 26.25
CA THR A 28 -3.51 7.69 24.79
C THR A 28 -4.70 8.35 24.11
N THR A 29 -4.44 9.24 23.15
CA THR A 29 -5.52 9.82 22.33
C THR A 29 -5.66 9.01 21.05
N ILE A 30 -6.89 8.70 20.67
CA ILE A 30 -7.21 7.96 19.44
C ILE A 30 -8.31 8.71 18.68
N SER A 31 -8.14 8.84 17.37
CA SER A 31 -9.17 9.45 16.52
C SER A 31 -10.52 8.74 16.69
N THR A 32 -11.61 9.53 16.77
CA THR A 32 -12.98 9.01 17.04
C THR A 32 -13.42 7.89 16.12
N ASN A 33 -12.94 7.88 14.86
CA ASN A 33 -13.25 6.82 13.90
C ASN A 33 -12.46 5.51 14.13
N ARG A 34 -11.63 5.42 15.17
CA ARG A 34 -10.75 4.27 15.48
C ARG A 34 -10.73 3.89 16.96
N ILE A 35 -11.50 4.58 17.81
CA ILE A 35 -11.43 4.34 19.25
C ILE A 35 -12.17 3.07 19.69
N MET A 36 -13.23 2.73 18.98
CA MET A 36 -14.01 1.53 19.24
C MET A 36 -14.78 1.10 17.98
N PRO A 37 -15.21 -0.17 17.86
CA PRO A 37 -15.98 -0.60 16.71
C PRO A 37 -17.36 0.06 16.67
N PHE A 38 -17.75 0.48 15.46
CA PHE A 38 -19.05 1.03 15.15
C PHE A 38 -19.73 0.20 14.08
N LYS A 39 -21.06 0.17 14.07
CA LYS A 39 -21.83 -0.54 13.04
C LYS A 39 -21.53 -0.05 11.62
N GLU A 40 -21.21 1.22 11.50
CA GLU A 40 -20.89 1.90 10.24
C GLU A 40 -19.42 1.74 9.81
N MET A 41 -18.61 1.05 10.59
CA MET A 41 -17.19 0.80 10.31
C MET A 41 -17.05 -0.32 9.29
N THR A 42 -16.28 -0.07 8.21
CA THR A 42 -15.92 -1.12 7.24
C THR A 42 -14.82 -2.02 7.82
N ASP A 43 -14.68 -3.23 7.26
CA ASP A 43 -13.65 -4.18 7.67
C ASP A 43 -12.23 -3.60 7.61
N GLY A 44 -11.95 -2.77 6.59
CA GLY A 44 -10.64 -2.12 6.47
C GLY A 44 -10.38 -1.08 7.56
N VAL A 45 -11.41 -0.34 7.98
CA VAL A 45 -11.31 0.61 9.11
C VAL A 45 -11.20 -0.15 10.43
N PHE A 46 -11.89 -1.27 10.58
CA PHE A 46 -11.81 -2.14 11.76
C PHE A 46 -10.41 -2.78 11.89
N ASP A 47 -9.85 -3.33 10.82
CA ASP A 47 -8.47 -3.83 10.77
C ASP A 47 -7.48 -2.74 11.21
N TYR A 48 -7.59 -1.55 10.64
CA TYR A 48 -6.72 -0.43 10.99
C TYR A 48 -6.91 0.06 12.44
N MET A 49 -8.13 0.01 12.98
CA MET A 49 -8.40 0.30 14.40
C MET A 49 -7.61 -0.66 15.31
N ILE A 50 -7.61 -1.96 15.02
CA ILE A 50 -6.85 -2.95 15.79
C ILE A 50 -5.36 -2.60 15.76
N ARG A 51 -4.82 -2.29 14.58
CA ARG A 51 -3.41 -1.91 14.41
C ARG A 51 -3.06 -0.68 15.22
N VAL A 52 -3.83 0.39 15.13
CA VAL A 52 -3.59 1.63 15.89
C VAL A 52 -3.64 1.39 17.40
N LYS A 53 -4.60 0.62 17.90
CA LYS A 53 -4.69 0.34 19.34
C LYS A 53 -3.47 -0.41 19.87
N VAL A 54 -2.99 -1.40 19.14
CA VAL A 54 -1.78 -2.14 19.52
C VAL A 54 -0.54 -1.26 19.43
N HIS A 55 -0.45 -0.44 18.39
CA HIS A 55 0.60 0.53 18.16
C HIS A 55 0.72 1.50 19.35
N GLU A 56 -0.35 2.21 19.68
CA GLU A 56 -0.36 3.17 20.78
C GLU A 56 -0.13 2.50 22.15
N TYR A 57 -0.62 1.28 22.34
CA TYR A 57 -0.36 0.55 23.58
C TYR A 57 1.13 0.19 23.72
N TYR A 58 1.77 -0.30 22.65
CA TYR A 58 3.18 -0.69 22.71
C TYR A 58 4.11 0.51 22.89
N HIS A 59 3.71 1.70 22.48
CA HIS A 59 4.45 2.94 22.74
C HIS A 59 4.69 3.23 24.22
N ASN A 60 3.90 2.70 25.15
CA ASN A 60 4.20 2.82 26.58
C ASN A 60 5.59 2.27 26.92
N LEU A 61 6.08 1.25 26.19
CA LEU A 61 7.45 0.76 26.29
C LEU A 61 8.36 1.48 25.29
N ASN A 62 8.05 1.35 23.99
CA ASN A 62 8.91 1.82 22.90
C ASN A 62 8.44 3.19 22.40
N GLY A 63 9.12 4.22 22.76
CA GLY A 63 8.77 5.62 22.53
C GLY A 63 8.58 6.40 23.81
N SER A 64 7.98 5.81 24.86
CA SER A 64 7.74 6.50 26.14
C SER A 64 8.71 6.04 27.24
N GLU A 65 8.81 4.76 27.56
CA GLU A 65 9.76 4.28 28.58
C GLU A 65 11.21 4.32 28.06
N VAL A 66 11.40 4.08 26.77
CA VAL A 66 12.65 4.31 26.03
C VAL A 66 12.34 5.25 24.88
N THR A 67 12.83 6.46 24.93
CA THR A 67 12.52 7.54 23.98
C THR A 67 13.70 7.81 23.05
N GLY A 68 13.45 8.14 21.78
CA GLY A 68 14.49 8.63 20.87
C GLY A 68 15.14 9.92 21.39
N MET A 69 16.47 10.04 21.23
CA MET A 69 17.24 11.17 21.79
C MET A 69 16.91 12.52 21.12
N SER A 70 16.41 12.50 19.90
CA SER A 70 16.04 13.69 19.15
C SER A 70 14.92 13.37 18.15
N PRO A 71 14.29 14.39 17.52
CA PRO A 71 13.30 14.14 16.45
C PRO A 71 13.82 13.26 15.31
N PHE A 72 15.12 13.26 15.03
CA PHE A 72 15.71 12.37 14.01
C PHE A 72 15.56 10.88 14.36
N GLU A 73 15.42 10.54 15.63
CA GLU A 73 15.26 9.16 16.11
C GLU A 73 13.79 8.69 16.11
N ILE A 74 12.85 9.49 15.57
CA ILE A 74 11.42 9.16 15.56
C ILE A 74 11.15 7.78 14.93
N TRP A 75 11.97 7.33 13.98
CA TRP A 75 11.84 6.01 13.39
C TRP A 75 12.03 4.86 14.40
N LEU A 76 12.83 5.05 15.47
CA LEU A 76 12.97 4.07 16.55
C LEU A 76 11.66 3.92 17.32
N ASN A 77 11.01 5.04 17.62
CA ASN A 77 9.71 5.00 18.27
C ASN A 77 8.69 4.29 17.37
N GLU A 78 8.61 4.72 16.10
CA GLU A 78 7.55 4.30 15.19
C GLU A 78 7.79 2.93 14.54
N ALA A 79 8.96 2.71 13.95
CA ALA A 79 9.18 1.53 13.12
C ALA A 79 9.26 0.22 13.93
N VAL A 80 9.86 0.29 15.12
CA VAL A 80 9.88 -0.88 16.04
C VAL A 80 8.46 -1.16 16.53
N THR A 81 7.69 -0.11 16.84
CA THR A 81 6.29 -0.23 17.28
C THR A 81 5.40 -0.80 16.17
N VAL A 82 5.51 -0.31 14.92
CA VAL A 82 4.80 -0.89 13.77
C VAL A 82 5.20 -2.34 13.54
N HIS A 83 6.47 -2.70 13.74
CA HIS A 83 6.89 -4.09 13.60
C HIS A 83 6.18 -5.00 14.60
N ILE A 84 6.06 -4.60 15.87
CA ILE A 84 5.32 -5.36 16.89
C ILE A 84 3.80 -5.35 16.64
N GLU A 85 3.24 -4.23 16.16
CA GLU A 85 1.86 -4.16 15.68
C GLU A 85 1.57 -5.23 14.62
N ARG A 86 2.49 -5.40 13.64
CA ARG A 86 2.38 -6.41 12.57
C ARG A 86 2.47 -7.83 13.10
N GLU A 87 3.35 -8.10 14.07
CA GLU A 87 3.44 -9.41 14.75
C GLU A 87 2.10 -9.74 15.46
N TYR A 88 1.51 -8.77 16.16
CA TYR A 88 0.21 -8.96 16.80
C TYR A 88 -0.92 -9.16 15.77
N HIS A 89 -0.91 -8.40 14.68
CA HIS A 89 -1.87 -8.58 13.60
C HIS A 89 -1.74 -9.98 12.97
N SER A 90 -0.51 -10.47 12.80
CA SER A 90 -0.24 -11.85 12.34
C SER A 90 -0.79 -12.90 13.30
N PHE A 91 -0.69 -12.68 14.60
CA PHE A 91 -1.27 -13.56 15.62
C PHE A 91 -2.80 -13.64 15.49
N LEU A 92 -3.48 -12.53 15.20
CA LEU A 92 -4.95 -12.49 15.07
C LEU A 92 -5.45 -13.02 13.73
N PHE A 93 -4.91 -12.51 12.62
CA PHE A 93 -5.42 -12.73 11.25
C PHE A 93 -4.76 -13.89 10.52
N GLY A 94 -3.63 -14.38 11.02
CA GLY A 94 -2.75 -15.35 10.39
C GLY A 94 -1.59 -14.69 9.64
N GLU A 95 -0.44 -15.34 9.68
CA GLU A 95 0.83 -14.81 9.18
C GLU A 95 0.76 -14.43 7.70
N GLU A 96 0.26 -15.33 6.86
CA GLU A 96 0.19 -15.11 5.41
C GLU A 96 -0.80 -14.01 5.02
N TYR A 97 -1.95 -13.92 5.71
CA TYR A 97 -2.90 -12.84 5.52
C TYR A 97 -2.28 -11.48 5.86
N SER A 98 -1.68 -11.40 7.04
CA SER A 98 -1.07 -10.17 7.54
C SER A 98 0.10 -9.73 6.67
N ARG A 99 0.96 -10.68 6.26
CA ARG A 99 2.08 -10.34 5.40
C ARG A 99 1.63 -9.83 4.03
N LEU A 100 0.62 -10.44 3.44
CA LEU A 100 0.07 -9.95 2.16
C LEU A 100 -0.54 -8.55 2.30
N ALA A 101 -1.26 -8.28 3.39
CA ALA A 101 -1.80 -6.95 3.68
C ALA A 101 -0.70 -5.88 3.79
N ASP A 102 0.47 -6.22 4.38
CA ASP A 102 1.62 -5.32 4.48
C ASP A 102 2.34 -5.13 3.13
N VAL A 103 2.37 -6.17 2.27
CA VAL A 103 3.11 -6.18 1.00
C VAL A 103 2.38 -5.44 -0.12
N ILE A 104 1.05 -5.54 -0.18
CA ILE A 104 0.24 -4.88 -1.24
C ILE A 104 0.54 -3.37 -1.33
N PRO A 105 0.52 -2.58 -0.23
CA PRO A 105 0.86 -1.16 -0.29
C PRO A 105 2.30 -0.87 -0.73
N ILE A 106 3.24 -1.79 -0.49
CA ILE A 106 4.64 -1.62 -0.89
C ILE A 106 4.79 -1.76 -2.41
N LEU A 107 4.19 -2.81 -2.99
CA LEU A 107 4.41 -3.22 -4.37
C LEU A 107 3.53 -2.51 -5.41
N SER A 108 2.45 -1.84 -5.01
CA SER A 108 1.53 -1.17 -5.94
C SER A 108 2.25 -0.09 -6.75
N TYR A 109 2.61 -0.38 -8.00
CA TYR A 109 3.36 0.54 -8.85
C TYR A 109 2.59 1.86 -9.09
N GLY A 110 3.32 2.97 -9.11
CA GLY A 110 2.77 4.32 -9.32
C GLY A 110 2.08 4.93 -8.09
N ASN A 111 1.56 4.10 -7.18
CA ASN A 111 0.87 4.54 -5.95
C ASN A 111 1.46 3.92 -4.68
N GLY A 112 2.27 2.88 -4.79
CA GLY A 112 2.87 2.19 -3.66
C GLY A 112 4.10 2.88 -3.09
N ILE A 113 4.58 2.34 -1.99
CA ILE A 113 5.68 2.95 -1.22
C ILE A 113 7.01 2.89 -2.00
N LEU A 114 7.27 1.84 -2.76
CA LEU A 114 8.47 1.78 -3.62
C LEU A 114 8.49 2.94 -4.64
N SER A 115 7.35 3.26 -5.25
CA SER A 115 7.25 4.42 -6.16
C SER A 115 7.46 5.75 -5.45
N ASN A 116 6.92 5.91 -4.24
CA ASN A 116 7.10 7.12 -3.44
C ASN A 116 8.54 7.30 -2.97
N ASP A 117 9.22 6.21 -2.55
CA ASP A 117 10.60 6.22 -2.08
C ASP A 117 11.62 6.47 -3.22
N SER A 118 11.22 6.28 -4.46
CA SER A 118 12.03 6.64 -5.65
C SER A 118 11.68 7.98 -6.26
N GLY A 119 10.57 8.59 -5.86
CA GLY A 119 10.04 9.84 -6.39
C GLY A 119 10.79 11.09 -5.91
N VAL A 120 10.44 12.23 -6.50
CA VAL A 120 11.10 13.54 -6.21
C VAL A 120 10.87 14.03 -4.77
N GLN A 121 9.90 13.51 -4.07
CA GLN A 121 9.62 13.84 -2.66
C GLN A 121 10.22 12.85 -1.67
N ALA A 122 10.93 11.83 -2.15
CA ALA A 122 11.57 10.86 -1.27
C ALA A 122 12.52 11.53 -0.28
N LEU A 123 12.38 11.16 1.00
CA LEU A 123 13.27 11.53 2.09
C LEU A 123 13.87 10.26 2.70
N PRO A 124 15.13 10.31 3.15
CA PRO A 124 15.67 9.19 3.93
C PRO A 124 14.93 9.08 5.27
N ILE A 125 15.00 7.91 5.89
CA ILE A 125 14.45 7.68 7.25
C ILE A 125 15.15 8.60 8.25
N LEU A 126 16.48 8.77 8.12
CA LEU A 126 17.30 9.72 8.87
C LEU A 126 17.81 10.82 7.93
N PRO A 127 17.09 11.93 7.74
CA PRO A 127 17.56 13.06 6.95
C PRO A 127 18.61 13.87 7.73
N GLU A 128 19.39 14.68 7.01
CA GLU A 128 20.39 15.58 7.62
C GLU A 128 19.75 16.83 8.25
N GLY A 129 18.48 17.13 7.95
CA GLY A 129 17.75 18.27 8.46
C GLY A 129 16.25 18.21 8.13
N PHE A 130 15.48 19.08 8.75
CA PHE A 130 14.05 19.26 8.50
C PHE A 130 13.63 20.72 8.77
N ASN A 131 12.55 21.19 8.13
CA ASN A 131 11.94 22.49 8.45
C ASN A 131 10.97 22.36 9.64
N SER A 132 10.30 21.23 9.78
CA SER A 132 9.41 20.90 10.89
C SER A 132 9.57 19.43 11.26
N PRO A 133 9.57 19.06 12.56
CA PRO A 133 9.62 17.65 12.98
C PRO A 133 8.53 16.77 12.32
N ASN A 134 7.37 17.34 11.99
CA ASN A 134 6.30 16.63 11.32
C ASN A 134 6.67 16.13 9.90
N GLU A 135 7.71 16.69 9.27
CA GLU A 135 8.22 16.19 7.99
C GLU A 135 8.91 14.83 8.11
N LEU A 136 9.28 14.41 9.31
CA LEU A 136 9.86 13.10 9.60
C LEU A 136 8.80 12.00 9.71
N ILE A 137 7.54 12.38 9.87
CA ILE A 137 6.40 11.47 10.03
C ILE A 137 5.77 11.22 8.64
N THR A 138 6.27 10.22 7.94
CA THR A 138 5.88 9.90 6.56
C THR A 138 5.57 8.41 6.38
N ASN A 139 5.02 8.03 5.22
CA ASN A 139 4.88 6.62 4.85
C ASN A 139 6.23 5.86 4.85
N ILE A 140 7.35 6.55 4.66
CA ILE A 140 8.69 5.95 4.75
C ILE A 140 8.97 5.50 6.19
N THR A 141 8.62 6.33 7.17
CA THR A 141 8.77 6.03 8.61
C THR A 141 7.89 4.84 9.04
N TYR A 142 6.65 4.76 8.52
CA TYR A 142 5.67 3.73 8.94
C TYR A 142 5.66 2.47 8.06
N ILE A 143 6.33 2.46 6.92
CA ILE A 143 6.32 1.29 6.01
C ILE A 143 7.73 0.81 5.68
N LYS A 144 8.63 1.67 5.16
CA LYS A 144 10.02 1.26 4.85
C LYS A 144 10.83 0.97 6.11
N ALA A 145 10.72 1.80 7.13
CA ALA A 145 11.52 1.61 8.33
C ALA A 145 11.14 0.33 9.10
N PRO A 146 9.85 -0.07 9.26
CA PRO A 146 9.49 -1.40 9.77
C PRO A 146 9.98 -2.56 8.90
N GLU A 147 10.05 -2.39 7.57
CA GLU A 147 10.68 -3.41 6.71
C GLU A 147 12.19 -3.53 7.00
N PHE A 148 12.87 -2.43 7.32
CA PHE A 148 14.26 -2.48 7.79
C PHE A 148 14.36 -3.25 9.12
N VAL A 149 13.49 -3.00 10.09
CA VAL A 149 13.43 -3.76 11.35
C VAL A 149 13.20 -5.25 11.06
N ARG A 150 12.28 -5.58 10.15
CA ARG A 150 12.01 -6.96 9.73
C ARG A 150 13.24 -7.61 9.05
N MET A 151 13.99 -6.89 8.23
CA MET A 151 15.24 -7.40 7.64
C MET A 151 16.30 -7.69 8.72
N ILE A 152 16.39 -6.91 9.77
CA ILE A 152 17.23 -7.19 10.94
C ILE A 152 16.75 -8.48 11.62
N GLN A 153 15.46 -8.64 11.89
CA GLN A 153 14.88 -9.87 12.44
C GLN A 153 15.21 -11.09 11.57
N LYS A 154 15.00 -11.01 10.24
CA LYS A 154 15.36 -12.10 9.31
C LYS A 154 16.86 -12.41 9.25
N THR A 155 17.71 -11.42 9.51
CA THR A 155 19.17 -11.60 9.60
C THR A 155 19.61 -12.29 10.91
N LEU A 156 18.94 -12.00 12.02
CA LEU A 156 19.22 -12.53 13.35
C LEU A 156 18.54 -13.87 13.62
N GLY A 157 17.33 -14.04 13.07
CA GLY A 157 16.33 -15.01 13.50
C GLY A 157 15.57 -14.54 14.75
N ASP A 158 14.34 -15.01 14.91
CA ASP A 158 13.36 -14.49 15.89
C ASP A 158 13.89 -14.48 17.33
N LYS A 159 14.48 -15.59 17.78
CA LYS A 159 15.00 -15.70 19.16
C LYS A 159 16.06 -14.65 19.49
N LYS A 160 17.02 -14.44 18.57
CA LYS A 160 18.10 -13.47 18.76
C LYS A 160 17.62 -12.04 18.64
N PHE A 161 16.64 -11.80 17.77
CA PHE A 161 16.00 -10.49 17.64
C PHE A 161 15.29 -10.08 18.93
N VAL A 162 14.52 -11.00 19.55
CA VAL A 162 13.88 -10.76 20.85
C VAL A 162 14.90 -10.48 21.94
N LEU A 163 16.03 -11.21 21.98
CA LEU A 163 17.12 -10.93 22.93
C LEU A 163 17.71 -9.52 22.71
N GLY A 164 17.93 -9.12 21.47
CA GLY A 164 18.41 -7.77 21.13
C GLY A 164 17.45 -6.67 21.55
N LEU A 165 16.13 -6.87 21.35
CA LEU A 165 15.11 -5.95 21.83
C LEU A 165 15.08 -5.85 23.36
N ASN A 166 15.16 -6.97 24.05
CA ASN A 166 15.20 -6.99 25.51
C ASN A 166 16.44 -6.28 26.05
N ASP A 167 17.61 -6.51 25.45
CA ASP A 167 18.85 -5.79 25.81
C ASP A 167 18.70 -4.28 25.63
N TYR A 168 18.11 -3.85 24.52
CA TYR A 168 17.87 -2.44 24.23
C TYR A 168 16.93 -1.80 25.25
N HIS A 169 15.75 -2.38 25.47
CA HIS A 169 14.77 -1.83 26.41
C HIS A 169 15.27 -1.86 27.87
N THR A 170 15.98 -2.91 28.26
CA THR A 170 16.54 -2.99 29.62
C THR A 170 17.63 -1.95 29.86
N LYS A 171 18.53 -1.79 28.89
CA LYS A 171 19.66 -0.87 29.02
C LYS A 171 19.25 0.60 29.05
N PHE A 172 18.25 0.95 28.23
CA PHE A 172 17.82 2.34 28.05
C PHE A 172 16.49 2.67 28.75
N LYS A 173 16.06 1.80 29.67
CA LYS A 173 14.84 2.01 30.48
C LYS A 173 14.87 3.38 31.16
N HIS A 174 13.79 4.16 31.03
CA HIS A 174 13.63 5.52 31.55
C HIS A 174 14.71 6.50 31.05
N SER A 175 15.19 6.32 29.82
CA SER A 175 16.25 7.11 29.23
C SER A 175 16.03 7.34 27.74
N ASN A 176 16.92 8.07 27.13
CA ASN A 176 16.95 8.32 25.70
C ASN A 176 17.95 7.40 25.00
N ALA A 177 17.62 7.04 23.76
CA ALA A 177 18.47 6.17 22.95
C ALA A 177 18.61 6.72 21.52
N THR A 178 19.71 6.33 20.87
CA THR A 178 20.03 6.68 19.49
C THR A 178 19.86 5.46 18.56
N THR A 179 19.83 5.72 17.26
CA THR A 179 19.94 4.69 16.22
C THR A 179 21.14 3.75 16.45
N HIS A 180 22.28 4.34 16.86
CA HIS A 180 23.49 3.55 17.15
C HIS A 180 23.29 2.60 18.33
N ASP A 181 22.60 3.02 19.38
CA ASP A 181 22.32 2.23 20.56
C ASP A 181 21.44 1.02 20.23
N TRP A 182 20.38 1.23 19.45
CA TRP A 182 19.51 0.15 19.00
C TRP A 182 20.26 -0.86 18.12
N LEU A 183 20.99 -0.39 17.11
CA LEU A 183 21.79 -1.25 16.22
C LEU A 183 22.88 -2.00 17.00
N SER A 184 23.53 -1.37 17.97
CA SER A 184 24.55 -1.99 18.82
C SER A 184 23.98 -3.10 19.69
N SER A 185 22.74 -2.96 20.16
CA SER A 185 22.04 -4.01 20.92
C SER A 185 21.76 -5.24 20.05
N MET A 186 21.36 -5.03 18.78
CA MET A 186 21.14 -6.10 17.80
C MET A 186 22.47 -6.73 17.33
N GLN A 187 23.54 -5.93 17.15
CA GLN A 187 24.85 -6.37 16.66
C GLN A 187 25.49 -7.45 17.51
N LYS A 188 25.19 -7.52 18.82
CA LYS A 188 25.71 -8.54 19.73
C LYS A 188 25.39 -9.98 19.31
N TYR A 189 24.33 -10.17 18.54
CA TYR A 189 23.77 -11.48 18.22
C TYR A 189 24.09 -11.97 16.80
N THR A 190 24.92 -11.23 16.03
CA THR A 190 25.30 -11.60 14.66
C THR A 190 26.69 -11.14 14.30
N ASN A 191 27.33 -11.86 13.37
CA ASN A 191 28.59 -11.45 12.75
C ASN A 191 28.39 -10.57 11.49
N LYS A 192 27.14 -10.29 11.10
CA LYS A 192 26.84 -9.35 10.01
C LYS A 192 27.01 -7.93 10.53
N ASN A 193 27.50 -7.01 9.68
CA ASN A 193 27.69 -5.62 10.09
C ASN A 193 26.38 -4.83 10.02
N LEU A 194 25.60 -4.86 11.12
CA LEU A 194 24.33 -4.15 11.21
C LEU A 194 24.48 -2.63 11.29
N ILE A 195 25.60 -2.13 11.82
CA ILE A 195 25.89 -0.69 11.85
C ILE A 195 26.04 -0.15 10.42
N LEU A 196 26.77 -0.88 9.55
CA LEU A 196 26.87 -0.53 8.14
C LEU A 196 25.50 -0.64 7.44
N MET A 197 24.76 -1.73 7.71
CA MET A 197 23.42 -1.93 7.17
C MET A 197 22.49 -0.76 7.56
N GLY A 198 22.54 -0.30 8.81
CA GLY A 198 21.78 0.88 9.27
C GLY A 198 22.10 2.13 8.45
N LYS A 199 23.37 2.47 8.28
CA LYS A 199 23.79 3.60 7.43
C LYS A 199 23.29 3.49 5.99
N GLN A 200 23.29 2.28 5.44
CA GLN A 200 22.84 2.03 4.07
C GLN A 200 21.33 2.20 3.88
N TRP A 201 20.53 1.86 4.87
CA TRP A 201 19.08 1.88 4.78
C TRP A 201 18.43 3.15 5.35
N LEU A 202 18.96 3.67 6.45
CA LEU A 202 18.33 4.78 7.16
C LEU A 202 18.68 6.15 6.54
N ASN A 203 19.92 6.30 6.03
CA ASN A 203 20.40 7.57 5.50
C ASN A 203 20.23 7.74 3.99
N LYS A 204 19.58 6.77 3.31
CA LYS A 204 19.39 6.83 1.86
C LYS A 204 17.93 6.74 1.47
N VAL A 205 17.57 7.51 0.46
CA VAL A 205 16.33 7.30 -0.31
C VAL A 205 16.48 6.10 -1.23
N LYS A 206 15.37 5.65 -1.80
CA LYS A 206 15.31 4.52 -2.71
C LYS A 206 15.58 3.18 -2.02
N TYR A 207 15.75 2.17 -2.81
CA TYR A 207 15.90 0.77 -2.43
C TYR A 207 16.78 0.04 -3.43
N PRO A 208 17.32 -1.14 -3.12
CA PRO A 208 18.09 -1.93 -4.09
C PRO A 208 17.19 -2.47 -5.21
N GLU A 209 17.62 -2.28 -6.44
CA GLU A 209 17.13 -2.99 -7.62
C GLU A 209 18.08 -4.14 -7.91
N LEU A 210 17.63 -5.35 -7.59
CA LEU A 210 18.43 -6.56 -7.63
C LEU A 210 18.17 -7.34 -8.92
N GLU A 211 19.08 -7.20 -9.89
CA GLU A 211 19.09 -8.04 -11.07
C GLU A 211 19.62 -9.42 -10.70
N ILE A 212 18.90 -10.46 -11.12
CA ILE A 212 19.28 -11.84 -10.89
C ILE A 212 19.47 -12.54 -12.23
N THR A 213 20.68 -13.07 -12.46
CA THR A 213 20.96 -13.93 -13.58
C THR A 213 21.16 -15.37 -13.12
N VAL A 214 20.53 -16.29 -13.84
CA VAL A 214 20.59 -17.72 -13.58
C VAL A 214 21.39 -18.40 -14.70
N ASN A 215 22.50 -19.02 -14.36
CA ASN A 215 23.24 -19.87 -15.28
C ASN A 215 23.11 -21.32 -14.84
N TYR A 216 22.53 -22.16 -15.69
CA TYR A 216 22.28 -23.57 -15.41
C TYR A 216 23.14 -24.48 -16.29
N ASP A 217 24.08 -25.20 -15.68
CA ASP A 217 24.86 -26.24 -16.33
C ASP A 217 24.21 -27.61 -16.09
N LYS A 218 23.56 -28.14 -17.13
CA LYS A 218 22.90 -29.47 -17.10
C LYS A 218 23.87 -30.63 -16.84
N LYS A 219 25.10 -30.55 -17.37
CA LYS A 219 26.10 -31.62 -17.25
C LYS A 219 26.61 -31.72 -15.82
N LEU A 220 26.89 -30.57 -15.23
CA LEU A 220 27.39 -30.47 -13.86
C LEU A 220 26.24 -30.47 -12.82
N LYS A 221 24.99 -30.41 -13.25
CA LYS A 221 23.80 -30.24 -12.39
C LYS A 221 23.99 -29.06 -11.42
N LEU A 222 24.51 -27.96 -11.96
CA LEU A 222 24.91 -26.77 -11.22
C LEU A 222 24.08 -25.57 -11.65
N VAL A 223 23.46 -24.88 -10.68
CA VAL A 223 22.85 -23.57 -10.89
C VAL A 223 23.73 -22.52 -10.24
N ILE A 224 24.17 -21.54 -11.02
CA ILE A 224 24.92 -20.38 -10.53
C ILE A 224 23.98 -19.17 -10.58
N LEU A 225 23.71 -18.60 -9.43
CA LEU A 225 22.94 -17.37 -9.29
C LEU A 225 23.91 -16.19 -9.10
N THR A 226 23.74 -15.17 -9.92
CA THR A 226 24.46 -13.90 -9.73
C THR A 226 23.44 -12.82 -9.37
N PHE A 227 23.59 -12.26 -8.18
CA PHE A 227 22.80 -11.16 -7.64
C PHE A 227 23.58 -9.86 -7.85
N ASN A 228 23.06 -8.93 -8.63
CA ASN A 228 23.72 -7.67 -8.98
C ASN A 228 22.78 -6.49 -8.67
N GLN A 229 23.20 -5.59 -7.78
CA GLN A 229 22.47 -4.36 -7.50
C GLN A 229 22.75 -3.35 -8.63
N ILE A 230 21.78 -3.17 -9.54
CA ILE A 230 22.00 -2.37 -10.77
C ILE A 230 22.07 -0.87 -10.48
N ASN A 231 21.42 -0.39 -9.42
CA ASN A 231 21.45 1.00 -8.98
C ASN A 231 22.48 1.29 -7.88
N ALA A 232 23.50 0.43 -7.73
CA ALA A 232 24.56 0.55 -6.73
C ALA A 232 25.96 0.64 -7.36
N THR A 233 26.93 1.11 -6.56
CA THR A 233 28.37 1.10 -6.90
C THR A 233 29.12 0.15 -5.96
N LYS A 234 30.43 -0.02 -6.18
CA LYS A 234 31.27 -0.86 -5.29
C LYS A 234 31.31 -0.34 -3.85
N THR A 235 31.20 0.96 -3.65
CA THR A 235 31.28 1.64 -2.34
C THR A 235 29.93 2.08 -1.81
N ASN A 236 28.91 2.16 -2.67
CA ASN A 236 27.58 2.60 -2.33
C ASN A 236 26.54 1.55 -2.76
N PHE A 237 26.23 0.61 -1.88
CA PHE A 237 25.32 -0.51 -2.06
C PHE A 237 24.44 -0.70 -0.83
N TRP A 238 23.49 -1.63 -0.85
CA TRP A 238 22.69 -2.05 0.30
C TRP A 238 23.08 -3.46 0.75
N SER A 239 23.01 -3.71 2.06
CA SER A 239 23.16 -5.04 2.64
C SER A 239 21.80 -5.53 3.11
N PHE A 240 21.42 -6.77 2.75
CA PHE A 240 20.10 -7.34 3.10
C PHE A 240 20.08 -8.86 2.90
N PRO A 241 19.19 -9.60 3.59
CA PRO A 241 18.92 -11.00 3.30
C PRO A 241 17.96 -11.13 2.11
N ILE A 242 18.16 -12.15 1.26
CA ILE A 242 17.19 -12.56 0.26
C ILE A 242 16.85 -14.04 0.40
N ASN A 243 15.55 -14.33 0.56
CA ASN A 243 15.04 -15.69 0.57
C ASN A 243 14.64 -16.10 -0.85
N TYR A 244 14.98 -17.32 -1.23
CA TYR A 244 14.56 -17.89 -2.49
C TYR A 244 14.40 -19.39 -2.42
N ALA A 245 13.56 -19.96 -3.30
CA ALA A 245 13.36 -21.39 -3.38
C ALA A 245 13.38 -21.88 -4.83
N ILE A 246 13.88 -23.10 -5.03
CA ILE A 246 13.88 -23.77 -6.34
C ILE A 246 12.81 -24.84 -6.36
N PHE A 247 12.05 -24.87 -7.45
CA PHE A 247 10.98 -25.84 -7.68
C PHE A 247 11.32 -26.73 -8.88
N SER A 248 11.08 -28.03 -8.71
CA SER A 248 11.22 -29.04 -9.77
C SER A 248 10.11 -30.05 -9.64
N ASN A 249 9.53 -30.47 -10.78
CA ASN A 249 8.35 -31.35 -10.81
C ASN A 249 7.23 -30.83 -9.87
N LYS A 250 6.98 -29.54 -9.89
CA LYS A 250 5.93 -28.83 -9.10
C LYS A 250 6.13 -28.92 -7.58
N LYS A 251 7.33 -29.25 -7.11
CA LYS A 251 7.67 -29.35 -5.68
C LYS A 251 8.90 -28.54 -5.36
N LYS A 252 8.91 -27.93 -4.17
CA LYS A 252 10.08 -27.25 -3.64
C LYS A 252 11.19 -28.25 -3.36
N ILE A 253 12.36 -28.05 -3.95
CA ILE A 253 13.55 -28.90 -3.77
C ILE A 253 14.66 -28.25 -2.95
N LYS A 254 14.67 -26.90 -2.89
CA LYS A 254 15.61 -26.10 -2.08
C LYS A 254 14.89 -24.88 -1.54
N ASP A 255 15.21 -24.49 -0.31
CA ASP A 255 14.78 -23.24 0.34
C ASP A 255 16.00 -22.62 1.03
N LEU A 256 16.34 -21.39 0.69
CA LEU A 256 17.66 -20.82 0.96
C LEU A 256 17.56 -19.33 1.28
N THR A 257 18.46 -18.87 2.14
CA THR A 257 18.69 -17.44 2.40
C THR A 257 20.13 -17.10 2.04
N VAL A 258 20.30 -16.05 1.25
CA VAL A 258 21.61 -15.45 0.97
C VAL A 258 21.67 -14.03 1.52
N PHE A 259 22.75 -13.69 2.19
CA PHE A 259 23.00 -12.32 2.62
C PHE A 259 23.76 -11.57 1.54
N ILE A 260 23.15 -10.57 0.95
CA ILE A 260 23.75 -9.65 -0.01
C ILE A 260 24.54 -8.61 0.79
N GLY A 261 25.85 -8.64 0.70
CA GLY A 261 26.76 -7.74 1.45
C GLY A 261 27.69 -6.94 0.55
N SER A 262 27.39 -6.87 -0.76
CA SER A 262 28.20 -6.17 -1.75
C SER A 262 27.36 -5.86 -2.98
N LYS A 263 27.90 -5.04 -3.91
CA LYS A 263 27.23 -4.75 -5.19
C LYS A 263 26.85 -6.02 -5.96
N GLN A 264 27.72 -7.03 -5.95
CA GLN A 264 27.50 -8.31 -6.62
C GLN A 264 27.81 -9.46 -5.66
N THR A 265 26.90 -10.43 -5.58
CA THR A 265 27.04 -11.65 -4.79
C THR A 265 26.74 -12.85 -5.69
N LYS A 266 27.43 -13.98 -5.49
CA LYS A 266 27.16 -15.22 -6.21
C LYS A 266 26.75 -16.32 -5.23
N SER A 267 25.89 -17.22 -5.68
CA SER A 267 25.49 -18.43 -4.98
C SER A 267 25.51 -19.62 -5.94
N GLU A 268 26.10 -20.73 -5.53
CA GLU A 268 26.19 -21.95 -6.32
C GLU A 268 25.36 -23.05 -5.68
N LEU A 269 24.53 -23.71 -6.49
CA LEU A 269 23.63 -24.76 -6.07
C LEU A 269 23.92 -26.02 -6.86
N LYS A 270 24.50 -27.00 -6.19
CA LYS A 270 24.87 -28.30 -6.77
C LYS A 270 23.73 -29.30 -6.67
N ASN A 271 23.78 -30.32 -7.51
CA ASN A 271 22.80 -31.43 -7.58
C ASN A 271 21.41 -31.00 -8.02
N ILE A 272 21.31 -29.98 -8.88
CA ILE A 272 20.05 -29.55 -9.51
C ILE A 272 19.97 -30.18 -10.91
N SER A 273 19.19 -31.26 -11.04
CA SER A 273 19.04 -31.97 -12.33
C SER A 273 18.09 -31.25 -13.30
N LYS A 274 17.10 -30.55 -12.76
CA LYS A 274 16.07 -29.81 -13.50
C LYS A 274 15.40 -28.83 -12.54
N TYR A 275 14.89 -27.70 -13.02
CA TYR A 275 13.97 -26.86 -12.29
C TYR A 275 12.86 -26.33 -13.20
N ASP A 276 11.69 -26.06 -12.62
CA ASP A 276 10.54 -25.50 -13.31
C ASP A 276 10.50 -23.98 -13.18
N PHE A 277 10.85 -23.45 -12.00
CA PHE A 277 10.99 -22.02 -11.71
C PHE A 277 11.80 -21.80 -10.42
N ILE A 278 12.26 -20.57 -10.24
CA ILE A 278 12.89 -20.10 -8.99
C ILE A 278 12.06 -18.95 -8.44
N SER A 279 11.61 -19.09 -7.19
CA SER A 279 10.87 -18.06 -6.46
C SER A 279 11.85 -17.20 -5.67
N PHE A 280 12.00 -15.93 -6.03
CA PHE A 280 12.90 -14.98 -5.36
C PHE A 280 12.14 -13.99 -4.48
N ASN A 281 12.84 -13.46 -3.48
CA ASN A 281 12.32 -12.49 -2.51
C ASN A 281 11.05 -12.97 -1.81
N ARG A 282 11.07 -14.24 -1.43
CA ARG A 282 9.97 -14.90 -0.74
C ARG A 282 9.57 -14.12 0.51
N GLU A 283 8.28 -14.02 0.78
CA GLU A 283 7.69 -13.20 1.85
C GLU A 283 8.10 -11.71 1.78
N LEU A 284 8.57 -11.23 0.64
CA LEU A 284 9.25 -9.93 0.51
C LEU A 284 10.36 -9.80 1.56
N SER A 285 11.35 -10.70 1.52
CA SER A 285 12.41 -10.81 2.53
C SER A 285 13.31 -9.58 2.62
N PHE A 286 13.38 -8.77 1.55
CA PHE A 286 13.96 -7.43 1.59
C PHE A 286 13.02 -6.43 0.91
N TYR A 287 13.08 -5.20 1.38
CA TYR A 287 12.38 -4.06 0.80
C TYR A 287 13.12 -3.60 -0.47
N GLY A 288 12.56 -3.86 -1.65
CA GLY A 288 13.18 -3.50 -2.91
C GLY A 288 12.58 -4.26 -4.10
N LYS A 289 13.22 -4.11 -5.24
CA LYS A 289 12.75 -4.68 -6.51
C LYS A 289 13.68 -5.80 -6.98
N VAL A 290 13.10 -6.91 -7.38
CA VAL A 290 13.80 -8.00 -8.08
C VAL A 290 13.59 -7.86 -9.58
N VAL A 291 14.68 -7.70 -10.31
CA VAL A 291 14.72 -7.70 -11.78
C VAL A 291 15.16 -9.09 -12.23
N TYR A 292 14.20 -9.92 -12.57
CA TYR A 292 14.41 -11.30 -13.03
C TYR A 292 13.44 -11.62 -14.15
N THR A 293 13.99 -11.98 -15.30
CA THR A 293 13.20 -12.35 -16.48
C THR A 293 12.74 -13.79 -16.36
N GLN A 294 11.44 -14.00 -16.42
CA GLN A 294 10.79 -15.30 -16.41
C GLN A 294 9.98 -15.47 -17.70
N THR A 295 9.93 -16.68 -18.21
CA THR A 295 8.96 -17.04 -19.27
C THR A 295 7.54 -17.05 -18.71
N GLU A 296 6.55 -16.98 -19.58
CA GLU A 296 5.15 -17.09 -19.15
C GLU A 296 4.87 -18.46 -18.49
N GLU A 297 5.52 -19.52 -18.97
CA GLU A 297 5.41 -20.86 -18.38
C GLU A 297 5.99 -20.90 -16.96
N GLU A 298 7.16 -20.31 -16.71
CA GLU A 298 7.76 -20.19 -15.36
C GLU A 298 6.84 -19.38 -14.42
N LEU A 299 6.27 -18.27 -14.90
CA LEU A 299 5.32 -17.47 -14.11
C LEU A 299 4.04 -18.27 -13.80
N ASN A 300 3.47 -18.96 -14.78
CA ASN A 300 2.29 -19.79 -14.59
C ASN A 300 2.56 -20.92 -13.59
N ASN A 301 3.72 -21.57 -13.68
CA ASN A 301 4.13 -22.59 -12.72
C ASN A 301 4.34 -22.02 -11.32
N GLN A 302 4.93 -20.84 -11.20
CA GLN A 302 5.09 -20.17 -9.92
C GLN A 302 3.73 -19.79 -9.30
N ILE A 303 2.80 -19.24 -10.06
CA ILE A 303 1.44 -18.92 -9.61
C ILE A 303 0.72 -20.17 -9.07
N LEU A 304 0.87 -21.29 -9.72
CA LEU A 304 0.14 -22.53 -9.37
C LEU A 304 0.81 -23.31 -8.23
N TYR A 305 2.15 -23.37 -8.19
CA TYR A 305 2.89 -24.35 -7.39
C TYR A 305 3.84 -23.77 -6.36
N ASP A 306 4.08 -22.43 -6.33
CA ASP A 306 4.83 -21.82 -5.23
C ASP A 306 4.10 -22.08 -3.90
N ASP A 307 4.82 -22.33 -2.84
CA ASP A 307 4.25 -22.45 -1.49
C ASP A 307 4.32 -21.14 -0.68
N ASP A 308 4.92 -20.10 -1.26
CA ASP A 308 4.89 -18.73 -0.73
C ASP A 308 3.77 -17.92 -1.43
N ASN A 309 2.76 -17.52 -0.67
CA ASN A 309 1.64 -16.75 -1.20
C ASN A 309 2.03 -15.34 -1.67
N ILE A 310 3.13 -14.76 -1.14
CA ILE A 310 3.69 -13.49 -1.65
C ILE A 310 4.36 -13.72 -3.01
N GLY A 311 5.10 -14.81 -3.16
CA GLY A 311 5.68 -15.25 -4.44
C GLY A 311 4.62 -15.49 -5.51
N LYS A 312 3.53 -16.21 -5.16
CA LYS A 312 2.37 -16.40 -6.05
C LYS A 312 1.74 -15.07 -6.46
N PHE A 313 1.48 -14.19 -5.49
CA PHE A 313 0.88 -12.88 -5.73
C PHE A 313 1.74 -12.03 -6.67
N THR A 314 3.04 -11.98 -6.42
CA THR A 314 4.00 -11.23 -7.24
C THR A 314 4.07 -11.76 -8.68
N ALA A 315 4.10 -13.10 -8.84
CA ALA A 315 4.08 -13.74 -10.16
C ALA A 315 2.75 -13.45 -10.90
N LEU A 316 1.62 -13.47 -10.20
CA LEU A 316 0.32 -13.13 -10.76
C LEU A 316 0.27 -11.66 -11.23
N GLN A 317 0.77 -10.71 -10.44
CA GLN A 317 0.85 -9.31 -10.85
C GLN A 317 1.74 -9.14 -12.10
N LYS A 318 2.91 -9.80 -12.16
CA LYS A 318 3.80 -9.80 -13.35
C LYS A 318 3.07 -10.35 -14.58
N ARG A 319 2.29 -11.42 -14.42
CA ARG A 319 1.53 -12.02 -15.52
C ARG A 319 0.44 -11.07 -16.03
N PHE A 320 -0.26 -10.38 -15.12
CA PHE A 320 -1.18 -9.30 -15.49
C PHE A 320 -0.47 -8.11 -16.14
N ASP A 321 0.74 -7.76 -15.71
CA ASP A 321 1.50 -6.66 -16.33
C ASP A 321 1.91 -6.97 -17.77
N ILE A 322 2.28 -8.22 -18.07
CA ILE A 322 2.54 -8.65 -19.46
C ILE A 322 1.29 -8.46 -20.30
N GLU A 323 0.13 -8.91 -19.81
CA GLU A 323 -1.14 -8.78 -20.54
C GLU A 323 -1.58 -7.31 -20.67
N LYS A 324 -1.46 -6.52 -19.60
CA LYS A 324 -1.75 -5.09 -19.64
C LYS A 324 -0.87 -4.34 -20.65
N LYS A 325 0.42 -4.66 -20.74
CA LYS A 325 1.33 -4.06 -21.75
C LYS A 325 0.90 -4.39 -23.17
N LYS A 326 0.52 -5.64 -23.45
CA LYS A 326 -0.02 -6.07 -24.73
C LYS A 326 -1.27 -5.26 -25.12
N LEU A 327 -2.23 -5.16 -24.21
CA LEU A 327 -3.47 -4.43 -24.42
C LEU A 327 -3.29 -2.91 -24.45
N PHE A 328 -2.31 -2.38 -23.71
CA PHE A 328 -1.96 -0.97 -23.78
C PHE A 328 -1.48 -0.57 -25.17
N LEU A 329 -0.76 -1.42 -25.86
CA LEU A 329 -0.32 -1.18 -27.25
C LEU A 329 -1.47 -1.31 -28.24
N ASN A 330 -2.35 -2.28 -28.04
CA ASN A 330 -3.54 -2.47 -28.87
C ASN A 330 -4.68 -3.07 -28.03
N ILE A 331 -5.63 -2.22 -27.63
CA ILE A 331 -6.74 -2.61 -26.76
C ILE A 331 -7.72 -3.59 -27.43
N GLU A 332 -7.76 -3.65 -28.77
CA GLU A 332 -8.66 -4.56 -29.50
C GLU A 332 -8.21 -6.02 -29.46
N GLN A 333 -6.97 -6.30 -29.03
CA GLN A 333 -6.53 -7.68 -28.89
C GLN A 333 -7.35 -8.42 -27.82
N PRO A 334 -7.61 -9.74 -28.03
CA PRO A 334 -8.26 -10.56 -27.01
C PRO A 334 -7.36 -10.73 -25.78
N VAL A 335 -7.97 -10.85 -24.61
CA VAL A 335 -7.27 -11.17 -23.37
C VAL A 335 -6.81 -12.64 -23.40
N ASP A 336 -5.62 -12.91 -22.85
CA ASP A 336 -5.08 -14.27 -22.76
C ASP A 336 -6.00 -15.20 -21.95
N ARG A 337 -6.54 -16.21 -22.64
CA ARG A 337 -7.47 -17.18 -22.06
C ARG A 337 -6.83 -18.03 -20.95
N ASN A 338 -5.55 -18.38 -21.09
CA ASN A 338 -4.84 -19.17 -20.10
C ASN A 338 -4.66 -18.37 -18.79
N LEU A 339 -4.33 -17.09 -18.88
CA LEU A 339 -4.29 -16.21 -17.70
C LEU A 339 -5.65 -16.14 -16.99
N LEU A 340 -6.73 -15.97 -17.75
CA LEU A 340 -8.08 -15.92 -17.18
C LEU A 340 -8.48 -17.24 -16.52
N GLU A 341 -8.10 -18.38 -17.10
CA GLU A 341 -8.34 -19.70 -16.52
C GLU A 341 -7.56 -19.90 -15.22
N ILE A 342 -6.27 -19.53 -15.19
CA ILE A 342 -5.44 -19.57 -13.98
C ILE A 342 -6.07 -18.71 -12.89
N TYR A 343 -6.47 -17.48 -13.20
CA TYR A 343 -7.10 -16.58 -12.23
C TYR A 343 -8.42 -17.13 -11.69
N PHE A 344 -9.25 -17.74 -12.55
CA PHE A 344 -10.47 -18.41 -12.13
C PHE A 344 -10.20 -19.61 -11.21
N ASN A 345 -9.20 -20.43 -11.52
CA ASN A 345 -8.82 -21.58 -10.71
C ASN A 345 -8.32 -21.14 -9.31
N LEU A 346 -7.59 -20.03 -9.22
CA LEU A 346 -7.21 -19.46 -7.93
C LEU A 346 -8.42 -18.99 -7.12
N LEU A 347 -9.42 -18.35 -7.74
CA LEU A 347 -10.67 -17.93 -7.08
C LEU A 347 -11.45 -19.11 -6.47
N ASN A 348 -11.27 -20.33 -7.00
CA ASN A 348 -11.88 -21.56 -6.48
C ASN A 348 -10.98 -22.30 -5.47
N ASN A 349 -9.77 -21.81 -5.21
CA ASN A 349 -8.84 -22.48 -4.30
C ASN A 349 -9.16 -22.12 -2.83
N LYS A 350 -9.84 -23.04 -2.14
CA LYS A 350 -10.25 -22.85 -0.74
C LYS A 350 -9.07 -22.67 0.21
N THR A 351 -7.99 -23.43 0.02
CA THR A 351 -6.79 -23.32 0.87
C THR A 351 -6.16 -21.93 0.75
N LEU A 352 -6.00 -21.43 -0.48
CA LEU A 352 -5.50 -20.09 -0.73
C LEU A 352 -6.42 -19.04 -0.08
N PHE A 353 -7.73 -19.16 -0.25
CA PHE A 353 -8.71 -18.26 0.37
C PHE A 353 -8.61 -18.28 1.91
N GLU A 354 -8.50 -19.44 2.54
CA GLU A 354 -8.35 -19.55 4.00
C GLU A 354 -7.07 -18.86 4.51
N GLN A 355 -5.98 -19.00 3.76
CA GLN A 355 -4.68 -18.40 4.09
C GLN A 355 -4.69 -16.87 3.95
N VAL A 356 -5.10 -16.35 2.81
CA VAL A 356 -4.86 -14.93 2.45
C VAL A 356 -6.13 -14.10 2.22
N GLY A 357 -7.32 -14.70 2.24
CA GLY A 357 -8.59 -13.99 2.02
C GLY A 357 -8.76 -13.47 0.59
N GLY A 358 -9.75 -12.60 0.41
CA GLY A 358 -10.05 -11.99 -0.90
C GLY A 358 -9.00 -10.99 -1.38
N GLN A 359 -8.19 -10.42 -0.51
CA GLN A 359 -7.18 -9.42 -0.88
C GLN A 359 -6.15 -9.93 -1.91
N PHE A 360 -5.89 -11.22 -1.95
CA PHE A 360 -5.01 -11.86 -2.94
C PHE A 360 -5.47 -11.62 -4.39
N PHE A 361 -6.76 -11.47 -4.61
CA PHE A 361 -7.36 -11.29 -5.94
C PHE A 361 -7.40 -9.83 -6.41
N THR A 362 -6.76 -8.93 -5.68
CA THR A 362 -6.57 -7.55 -6.13
C THR A 362 -5.59 -7.51 -7.29
N ILE A 363 -6.02 -6.99 -8.44
CA ILE A 363 -5.15 -6.70 -9.59
C ILE A 363 -4.74 -5.24 -9.49
N PHE A 364 -3.44 -4.97 -9.47
CA PHE A 364 -2.94 -3.60 -9.49
C PHE A 364 -3.41 -2.86 -10.75
N GLU A 365 -3.81 -1.61 -10.58
CA GLU A 365 -4.27 -0.81 -11.71
C GLU A 365 -3.12 -0.49 -12.65
N ASN A 366 -2.02 0.01 -12.12
CA ASN A 366 -0.88 0.43 -12.91
C ASN A 366 -0.04 -0.75 -13.44
N ILE A 367 0.78 -0.46 -14.44
CA ILE A 367 1.79 -1.38 -14.99
C ILE A 367 3.12 -1.05 -14.32
N ASP A 368 3.86 -2.05 -13.83
CA ASP A 368 5.21 -1.89 -13.28
C ASP A 368 6.25 -1.66 -14.40
N ASP A 369 6.12 -0.51 -15.06
CA ASP A 369 7.01 -0.08 -16.15
C ASP A 369 6.90 1.44 -16.31
N VAL A 370 8.03 2.14 -16.27
CA VAL A 370 8.10 3.61 -16.39
C VAL A 370 7.43 4.10 -17.68
N LYS A 371 7.59 3.37 -18.77
CA LYS A 371 7.05 3.77 -20.08
C LYS A 371 5.53 3.79 -20.14
N TYR A 372 4.85 2.95 -19.34
CA TYR A 372 3.40 2.75 -19.45
C TYR A 372 2.65 3.13 -18.18
N GLY A 373 3.29 2.99 -17.01
CA GLY A 373 2.64 3.02 -15.71
C GLY A 373 2.09 4.38 -15.28
N PHE A 374 2.47 5.46 -15.94
CA PHE A 374 2.00 6.82 -15.62
C PHE A 374 0.92 7.36 -16.57
N ASN A 375 0.45 6.57 -17.54
CA ASN A 375 -0.75 6.89 -18.30
C ASN A 375 -1.97 6.28 -17.60
N PHE A 376 -2.41 6.92 -16.53
CA PHE A 376 -3.40 6.39 -15.58
C PHE A 376 -4.74 6.05 -16.23
N LYS A 377 -5.23 6.89 -17.15
CA LYS A 377 -6.51 6.65 -17.84
C LYS A 377 -6.44 5.40 -18.71
N LYS A 378 -5.43 5.28 -19.55
CA LYS A 378 -5.28 4.15 -20.47
C LYS A 378 -5.06 2.83 -19.72
N VAL A 379 -4.28 2.87 -18.65
CA VAL A 379 -4.03 1.68 -17.80
C VAL A 379 -5.33 1.23 -17.10
N TYR A 380 -6.13 2.18 -16.63
CA TYR A 380 -7.46 1.90 -16.07
C TYR A 380 -8.38 1.23 -17.10
N ASP A 381 -8.44 1.74 -18.33
CA ASP A 381 -9.27 1.16 -19.40
C ASP A 381 -8.82 -0.26 -19.76
N VAL A 382 -7.52 -0.51 -19.83
CA VAL A 382 -6.94 -1.84 -20.06
C VAL A 382 -7.31 -2.82 -18.93
N LYS A 383 -7.19 -2.40 -17.66
CA LYS A 383 -7.59 -3.23 -16.53
C LYS A 383 -9.09 -3.57 -16.58
N ASN A 384 -9.93 -2.59 -16.90
CA ASN A 384 -11.37 -2.80 -17.03
C ASN A 384 -11.72 -3.76 -18.17
N LYS A 385 -10.99 -3.71 -19.29
CA LYS A 385 -11.15 -4.68 -20.38
C LYS A 385 -10.85 -6.11 -19.90
N ILE A 386 -9.72 -6.32 -19.21
CA ILE A 386 -9.36 -7.66 -18.68
C ILE A 386 -10.47 -8.18 -17.76
N LEU A 387 -10.91 -7.36 -16.81
CA LEU A 387 -11.96 -7.76 -15.85
C LEU A 387 -13.33 -7.96 -16.53
N GLY A 388 -13.67 -7.15 -17.53
CA GLY A 388 -14.92 -7.27 -18.31
C GLY A 388 -14.97 -8.55 -19.13
N GLU A 389 -13.88 -8.91 -19.84
CA GLU A 389 -13.80 -10.18 -20.56
C GLU A 389 -13.84 -11.38 -19.59
N PHE A 390 -13.12 -11.29 -18.48
CA PHE A 390 -13.17 -12.32 -17.43
C PHE A 390 -14.59 -12.50 -16.88
N ALA A 391 -15.27 -11.41 -16.54
CA ALA A 391 -16.65 -11.45 -16.07
C ALA A 391 -17.60 -12.04 -17.11
N THR A 392 -17.43 -11.70 -18.38
CA THR A 392 -18.25 -12.24 -19.48
C THR A 392 -18.11 -13.75 -19.60
N ILE A 393 -16.88 -14.25 -19.61
CA ILE A 393 -16.60 -15.69 -19.76
C ILE A 393 -17.11 -16.51 -18.58
N TYR A 394 -16.89 -15.99 -17.37
CA TYR A 394 -17.13 -16.74 -16.13
C TYR A 394 -18.40 -16.30 -15.38
N LYS A 395 -19.28 -15.44 -15.96
CA LYS A 395 -20.46 -14.85 -15.30
C LYS A 395 -21.22 -15.83 -14.42
N LYS A 396 -21.66 -16.97 -15.00
CA LYS A 396 -22.46 -17.97 -14.27
C LYS A 396 -21.71 -18.58 -13.07
N LYS A 397 -20.39 -18.80 -13.23
CA LYS A 397 -19.56 -19.38 -12.17
C LYS A 397 -19.27 -18.34 -11.08
N LEU A 398 -19.02 -17.09 -11.45
CA LEU A 398 -18.81 -15.99 -10.51
C LEU A 398 -20.07 -15.71 -9.68
N LEU A 399 -21.26 -15.74 -10.28
CA LEU A 399 -22.53 -15.62 -9.55
C LEU A 399 -22.73 -16.74 -8.52
N LYS A 400 -22.34 -17.98 -8.85
CA LYS A 400 -22.39 -19.11 -7.89
C LYS A 400 -21.43 -18.90 -6.72
N LEU A 401 -20.21 -18.45 -7.00
CA LEU A 401 -19.24 -18.14 -5.94
C LEU A 401 -19.71 -16.96 -5.06
N TYR A 402 -20.24 -15.92 -5.67
CA TYR A 402 -20.83 -14.78 -4.94
C TYR A 402 -21.96 -15.22 -4.00
N ASP A 403 -22.88 -16.06 -4.49
CA ASP A 403 -23.98 -16.62 -3.66
C ASP A 403 -23.42 -17.46 -2.50
N PHE A 404 -22.42 -18.31 -2.78
CA PHE A 404 -21.75 -19.11 -1.74
C PHE A 404 -21.17 -18.23 -0.63
N TYR A 405 -20.33 -17.24 -0.98
CA TYR A 405 -19.72 -16.35 0.02
C TYR A 405 -20.72 -15.44 0.72
N SER A 406 -21.83 -15.09 0.06
CA SER A 406 -22.93 -14.32 0.66
C SER A 406 -23.65 -15.06 1.78
N LYS A 407 -23.57 -16.40 1.78
CA LYS A 407 -24.23 -17.28 2.77
C LYS A 407 -23.23 -17.85 3.79
N SER A 408 -21.95 -17.47 3.71
CA SER A 408 -20.90 -18.10 4.52
C SER A 408 -20.59 -17.38 5.83
N GLU A 409 -21.17 -16.20 6.07
CA GLU A 409 -20.94 -15.45 7.31
C GLU A 409 -21.45 -16.25 8.53
N ILE A 410 -20.67 -16.19 9.61
CA ILE A 410 -20.86 -16.97 10.84
C ILE A 410 -21.28 -16.00 11.96
N ASP A 411 -22.09 -16.46 12.88
CA ASP A 411 -22.42 -15.71 14.08
C ASP A 411 -21.16 -15.43 14.92
N THR A 412 -20.99 -14.17 15.33
CA THR A 412 -19.82 -13.71 16.08
C THR A 412 -20.05 -13.62 17.59
N GLU A 413 -21.28 -13.79 18.08
CA GLU A 413 -21.68 -13.51 19.46
C GLU A 413 -20.78 -14.24 20.49
N PHE A 414 -20.37 -15.49 20.20
CA PHE A 414 -19.63 -16.33 21.15
C PHE A 414 -18.17 -16.58 20.79
N SER A 415 -17.65 -16.02 19.71
CA SER A 415 -16.30 -16.37 19.17
C SER A 415 -15.52 -15.19 18.62
N PHE A 416 -15.78 -13.99 19.12
CA PHE A 416 -14.95 -12.82 18.77
C PHE A 416 -13.54 -12.97 19.36
N PRO A 417 -12.43 -12.65 18.63
CA PRO A 417 -12.42 -12.10 17.27
C PRO A 417 -12.38 -13.16 16.14
N LYS A 418 -12.26 -14.44 16.46
CA LYS A 418 -11.99 -15.51 15.48
C LYS A 418 -13.03 -15.62 14.36
N ASN A 419 -14.32 -15.58 14.69
CA ASN A 419 -15.39 -15.67 13.70
C ASN A 419 -15.48 -14.37 12.89
N GLU A 420 -15.24 -13.21 13.52
CA GLU A 420 -15.25 -11.93 12.79
C GLU A 420 -14.13 -11.87 11.74
N ILE A 421 -12.93 -12.36 12.05
CA ILE A 421 -11.82 -12.45 11.09
C ILE A 421 -12.18 -13.36 9.90
N LYS A 422 -12.90 -14.46 10.12
CA LYS A 422 -13.42 -15.29 9.04
C LYS A 422 -14.46 -14.55 8.20
N ASN A 423 -15.37 -13.83 8.85
CA ASN A 423 -16.38 -13.04 8.17
C ASN A 423 -15.75 -11.93 7.32
N ILE A 424 -14.71 -11.28 7.80
CA ILE A 424 -13.91 -10.31 7.02
C ILE A 424 -13.41 -10.96 5.72
N LYS A 425 -12.82 -12.16 5.78
CA LYS A 425 -12.35 -12.88 4.58
C LYS A 425 -13.51 -13.22 3.63
N PHE A 426 -14.66 -13.66 4.16
CA PHE A 426 -15.85 -13.96 3.35
C PHE A 426 -16.39 -12.71 2.65
N ARG A 427 -16.51 -11.58 3.37
CA ARG A 427 -16.93 -10.29 2.80
C ARG A 427 -15.95 -9.78 1.75
N GLN A 428 -14.63 -9.88 1.99
CA GLN A 428 -13.61 -9.54 0.99
C GLN A 428 -13.83 -10.32 -0.31
N MET A 429 -13.99 -11.64 -0.22
CA MET A 429 -14.17 -12.47 -1.41
C MET A 429 -15.48 -12.15 -2.14
N LYS A 430 -16.59 -12.05 -1.41
CA LYS A 430 -17.88 -11.64 -1.96
C LYS A 430 -17.78 -10.32 -2.72
N ASN A 431 -17.15 -9.32 -2.13
CA ASN A 431 -17.05 -7.97 -2.71
C ASN A 431 -16.08 -7.88 -3.88
N ILE A 432 -15.00 -8.69 -3.91
CA ILE A 432 -14.15 -8.85 -5.10
C ILE A 432 -14.96 -9.44 -6.25
N LEU A 433 -15.71 -10.50 -6.01
CA LEU A 433 -16.56 -11.12 -7.04
C LEU A 433 -17.61 -10.14 -7.57
N LEU A 434 -18.26 -9.38 -6.69
CA LEU A 434 -19.23 -8.36 -7.08
C LEU A 434 -18.57 -7.23 -7.90
N SER A 435 -17.36 -6.81 -7.53
CA SER A 435 -16.60 -5.78 -8.26
C SER A 435 -16.18 -6.25 -9.67
N ILE A 436 -15.88 -7.53 -9.82
CA ILE A 436 -15.61 -8.13 -11.13
C ILE A 436 -16.90 -8.20 -11.96
N LEU A 437 -18.00 -8.69 -11.39
CA LEU A 437 -19.30 -8.78 -12.06
C LEU A 437 -19.83 -7.40 -12.47
N ALA A 438 -19.57 -6.35 -11.67
CA ALA A 438 -19.96 -4.98 -11.97
C ALA A 438 -19.37 -4.45 -13.29
N LYS A 439 -18.25 -5.02 -13.78
CA LYS A 439 -17.67 -4.65 -15.07
C LYS A 439 -18.51 -5.06 -16.28
N LEU A 440 -19.54 -5.88 -16.09
CA LEU A 440 -20.52 -6.19 -17.12
C LEU A 440 -21.52 -5.04 -17.36
N ASP A 441 -21.78 -4.23 -16.34
CA ASP A 441 -22.67 -3.08 -16.34
C ASP A 441 -24.05 -3.37 -17.00
N THR A 442 -24.63 -4.52 -16.65
CA THR A 442 -25.92 -5.02 -17.16
C THR A 442 -27.02 -4.93 -16.12
N GLN A 443 -28.28 -4.83 -16.56
CA GLN A 443 -29.44 -4.66 -15.66
C GLN A 443 -29.54 -5.72 -14.55
N ASP A 444 -29.25 -6.98 -14.85
CA ASP A 444 -29.29 -8.07 -13.85
C ASP A 444 -28.18 -7.88 -12.78
N ILE A 445 -27.05 -7.32 -13.16
CA ILE A 445 -25.95 -6.98 -12.22
C ILE A 445 -26.31 -5.73 -11.41
N HIS A 446 -26.92 -4.70 -12.03
CA HIS A 446 -27.45 -3.55 -11.28
C HIS A 446 -28.44 -3.98 -10.19
N VAL A 447 -29.37 -4.89 -10.51
CA VAL A 447 -30.31 -5.46 -9.54
C VAL A 447 -29.57 -6.19 -8.42
N LEU A 448 -28.52 -6.97 -8.74
CA LEU A 448 -27.71 -7.68 -7.74
C LEU A 448 -27.00 -6.69 -6.79
N ILE A 449 -26.35 -5.66 -7.31
CA ILE A 449 -25.64 -4.64 -6.54
C ILE A 449 -26.63 -3.87 -5.66
N LYS A 450 -27.76 -3.42 -6.23
CA LYS A 450 -28.81 -2.72 -5.50
C LYS A 450 -29.41 -3.57 -4.38
N LYS A 451 -29.62 -4.87 -4.63
CA LYS A 451 -30.05 -5.83 -3.61
C LYS A 451 -29.05 -5.88 -2.46
N GLN A 452 -27.74 -6.06 -2.73
CA GLN A 452 -26.72 -6.06 -1.67
C GLN A 452 -26.78 -4.75 -0.86
N PHE A 453 -26.86 -3.59 -1.51
CA PHE A 453 -26.98 -2.30 -0.82
C PHE A 453 -28.12 -2.26 0.20
N HIS A 454 -29.29 -2.80 -0.16
CA HIS A 454 -30.48 -2.75 0.70
C HIS A 454 -30.50 -3.78 1.83
N ILE A 455 -29.96 -4.98 1.59
CA ILE A 455 -30.04 -6.08 2.57
C ILE A 455 -28.82 -6.19 3.48
N SER A 456 -27.73 -5.47 3.18
CA SER A 456 -26.48 -5.55 3.95
C SER A 456 -26.68 -5.16 5.41
N THR A 457 -26.20 -6.03 6.30
CA THR A 457 -26.18 -5.83 7.75
C THR A 457 -24.88 -5.23 8.24
N ASN A 458 -23.82 -5.23 7.40
CA ASN A 458 -22.50 -4.69 7.69
C ASN A 458 -22.15 -3.54 6.73
N ALA A 459 -21.27 -2.64 7.18
CA ALA A 459 -20.86 -1.47 6.42
C ALA A 459 -20.04 -1.83 5.18
N THR A 460 -19.19 -2.87 5.22
CA THR A 460 -18.31 -3.26 4.10
C THR A 460 -19.10 -3.60 2.85
N ASP A 461 -20.12 -4.43 2.98
CA ASP A 461 -20.97 -4.83 1.87
C ASP A 461 -21.80 -3.66 1.34
N LYS A 462 -22.37 -2.87 2.27
CA LYS A 462 -23.18 -1.70 1.91
C LYS A 462 -22.38 -0.65 1.15
N VAL A 463 -21.20 -0.33 1.65
CA VAL A 463 -20.27 0.64 1.05
C VAL A 463 -19.78 0.17 -0.32
N THR A 464 -19.42 -1.11 -0.45
CA THR A 464 -19.01 -1.67 -1.74
C THR A 464 -20.15 -1.61 -2.76
N ALA A 465 -21.34 -2.03 -2.37
CA ALA A 465 -22.51 -1.96 -3.26
C ALA A 465 -22.83 -0.50 -3.64
N PHE A 466 -22.77 0.43 -2.69
CA PHE A 466 -22.97 1.86 -2.96
C PHE A 466 -21.98 2.37 -4.01
N ARG A 467 -20.67 2.15 -3.80
CA ARG A 467 -19.63 2.58 -4.74
C ARG A 467 -19.87 2.03 -6.14
N LEU A 468 -20.05 0.71 -6.27
CA LEU A 468 -20.26 0.05 -7.55
C LEU A 468 -21.54 0.53 -8.25
N TYR A 469 -22.60 0.84 -7.48
CA TYR A 469 -23.86 1.31 -8.04
C TYR A 469 -23.78 2.73 -8.59
N ILE A 470 -23.13 3.65 -7.87
CA ILE A 470 -22.98 5.03 -8.35
C ILE A 470 -21.98 5.14 -9.52
N GLU A 471 -21.05 4.17 -9.66
CA GLU A 471 -20.13 4.06 -10.78
C GLU A 471 -20.76 3.39 -12.02
N SER A 472 -21.92 2.73 -11.88
CA SER A 472 -22.62 2.06 -12.97
C SER A 472 -23.46 3.02 -13.83
N ASN A 473 -23.98 2.51 -14.97
CA ASN A 473 -24.93 3.22 -15.82
C ASN A 473 -26.40 3.03 -15.37
N ALA A 474 -26.67 2.57 -14.15
CA ALA A 474 -28.03 2.42 -13.61
C ALA A 474 -28.75 3.77 -13.57
N GLU A 475 -29.99 3.81 -14.09
CA GLU A 475 -30.79 5.05 -14.24
C GLU A 475 -31.08 5.70 -12.88
N ASP A 476 -31.34 4.90 -11.86
CA ASP A 476 -31.73 5.34 -10.51
C ASP A 476 -30.54 5.49 -9.54
N ARG A 477 -29.30 5.47 -10.02
CA ARG A 477 -28.10 5.58 -9.16
C ARG A 477 -28.08 6.82 -8.27
N PHE A 478 -28.67 7.92 -8.73
CA PHE A 478 -28.75 9.17 -7.94
C PHE A 478 -29.77 9.10 -6.80
N GLU A 479 -30.75 8.21 -6.85
CA GLU A 479 -31.66 7.95 -5.70
C GLU A 479 -30.92 7.23 -4.59
N ILE A 480 -30.11 6.22 -4.94
CA ILE A 480 -29.24 5.51 -4.00
C ILE A 480 -28.21 6.46 -3.39
N LEU A 481 -27.62 7.36 -4.19
CA LEU A 481 -26.69 8.39 -3.71
C LEU A 481 -27.35 9.27 -2.63
N LYS A 482 -28.53 9.85 -2.91
CA LYS A 482 -29.25 10.71 -1.96
C LYS A 482 -29.61 9.95 -0.66
N LYS A 483 -30.03 8.70 -0.79
CA LYS A 483 -30.37 7.83 0.34
C LYS A 483 -29.15 7.62 1.24
N TYR A 484 -28.02 7.18 0.66
CA TYR A 484 -26.82 6.89 1.44
C TYR A 484 -26.17 8.17 2.01
N GLU A 485 -26.21 9.29 1.29
CA GLU A 485 -25.81 10.60 1.80
C GLU A 485 -26.59 10.96 3.09
N SER A 486 -27.92 10.81 3.06
CA SER A 486 -28.77 11.10 4.22
C SER A 486 -28.51 10.17 5.42
N GLU A 487 -28.21 8.90 5.16
CA GLU A 487 -27.85 7.94 6.20
C GLU A 487 -26.47 8.25 6.79
N SER A 488 -25.47 8.52 5.95
CA SER A 488 -24.08 8.74 6.34
C SER A 488 -23.88 9.99 7.20
N LYS A 489 -24.67 11.04 6.98
CA LYS A 489 -24.61 12.28 7.79
C LYS A 489 -24.89 12.08 9.28
N LYS A 490 -25.45 10.95 9.66
CA LYS A 490 -25.82 10.63 11.07
C LYS A 490 -24.64 10.09 11.88
N ASN A 491 -23.55 9.68 11.22
CA ASN A 491 -22.39 9.08 11.85
C ASN A 491 -21.10 9.55 11.16
N LEU A 492 -20.10 9.98 11.95
CA LEU A 492 -18.84 10.52 11.44
C LEU A 492 -18.06 9.50 10.59
N VAL A 493 -18.04 8.23 11.00
CA VAL A 493 -17.32 7.17 10.27
C VAL A 493 -17.97 6.94 8.91
N ALA A 494 -19.30 6.80 8.87
CA ALA A 494 -20.03 6.64 7.62
C ALA A 494 -19.88 7.86 6.70
N TRP A 495 -19.86 9.07 7.28
CA TRP A 495 -19.69 10.32 6.52
C TRP A 495 -18.30 10.39 5.85
N GLU A 496 -17.22 10.10 6.57
CA GLU A 496 -15.88 10.06 6.04
C GLU A 496 -15.72 9.03 4.90
N VAL A 497 -16.32 7.85 5.06
CA VAL A 497 -16.35 6.80 4.04
C VAL A 497 -17.14 7.27 2.80
N PHE A 498 -18.31 7.88 3.00
CA PHE A 498 -19.10 8.46 1.91
C PHE A 498 -18.29 9.51 1.14
N LEU A 499 -17.65 10.45 1.84
CA LEU A 499 -16.82 11.48 1.23
C LEU A 499 -15.66 10.87 0.40
N SER A 500 -15.02 9.83 0.91
CA SER A 500 -13.92 9.15 0.22
C SER A 500 -14.38 8.49 -1.09
N ILE A 501 -15.56 7.88 -1.09
CA ILE A 501 -16.15 7.29 -2.30
C ILE A 501 -16.50 8.37 -3.32
N ILE A 502 -17.08 9.49 -2.87
CA ILE A 502 -17.39 10.61 -3.77
C ILE A 502 -16.11 11.21 -4.36
N GLY A 503 -15.07 11.41 -3.55
CA GLY A 503 -13.77 11.92 -4.00
C GLY A 503 -13.09 11.01 -5.01
N SER A 504 -13.15 9.69 -4.82
CA SER A 504 -12.53 8.69 -5.69
C SER A 504 -13.42 8.17 -6.82
N ASN A 505 -14.58 8.77 -7.05
CA ASN A 505 -15.54 8.32 -8.08
C ASN A 505 -14.95 8.43 -9.49
N ASP A 506 -15.19 7.41 -10.31
CA ASP A 506 -14.60 7.26 -11.65
C ASP A 506 -15.45 7.81 -12.79
N ASN A 507 -16.66 8.28 -12.50
CA ASN A 507 -17.55 8.84 -13.53
C ASN A 507 -17.10 10.21 -14.05
N ASP A 508 -17.45 10.53 -15.28
CA ASP A 508 -17.12 11.80 -15.95
C ASP A 508 -17.68 13.04 -15.22
N ASN A 509 -18.79 12.87 -14.47
CA ASN A 509 -19.41 13.92 -13.66
C ASN A 509 -18.93 13.95 -12.21
N SER A 510 -17.83 13.26 -11.89
CA SER A 510 -17.28 13.16 -10.53
C SER A 510 -17.00 14.53 -9.90
N ILE A 511 -16.43 15.47 -10.67
CA ILE A 511 -16.08 16.81 -10.18
C ILE A 511 -17.33 17.62 -9.83
N GLU A 512 -18.38 17.57 -10.64
CA GLU A 512 -19.66 18.23 -10.37
C GLU A 512 -20.30 17.67 -9.09
N LEU A 513 -20.19 16.36 -8.89
CA LEU A 513 -20.68 15.70 -7.69
C LEU A 513 -19.87 16.11 -6.45
N ILE A 514 -18.54 16.17 -6.55
CA ILE A 514 -17.66 16.62 -5.47
C ILE A 514 -17.99 18.07 -5.10
N LYS A 515 -18.11 18.98 -6.07
CA LYS A 515 -18.47 20.39 -5.83
C LYS A 515 -19.83 20.54 -5.18
N LYS A 516 -20.79 19.69 -5.54
CA LYS A 516 -22.10 19.66 -4.88
C LYS A 516 -22.00 19.30 -3.40
N ILE A 517 -21.20 18.29 -3.06
CA ILE A 517 -20.99 17.87 -1.67
C ILE A 517 -20.19 18.93 -0.89
N GLU A 518 -19.14 19.47 -1.47
CA GLU A 518 -18.32 20.57 -0.92
C GLU A 518 -19.18 21.77 -0.50
N ASN A 519 -20.16 22.13 -1.32
CA ASN A 519 -21.07 23.26 -1.06
C ASN A 519 -22.26 22.89 -0.15
N SER A 520 -22.35 21.65 0.30
CA SER A 520 -23.44 21.22 1.21
C SER A 520 -23.17 21.70 2.64
N LYS A 521 -24.24 21.94 3.41
CA LYS A 521 -24.14 22.30 4.84
C LYS A 521 -23.51 21.20 5.71
N SER A 522 -23.41 19.98 5.19
CA SER A 522 -22.89 18.82 5.94
C SER A 522 -21.38 18.68 5.80
N PHE A 523 -20.76 19.25 4.75
CA PHE A 523 -19.33 19.24 4.56
C PHE A 523 -18.68 20.33 5.41
N ARG A 524 -17.68 19.95 6.20
CA ARG A 524 -17.00 20.83 7.15
C ARG A 524 -15.56 21.01 6.73
N ILE A 525 -15.32 22.05 5.96
CA ILE A 525 -14.00 22.31 5.37
C ILE A 525 -12.90 22.51 6.41
N GLU A 526 -13.23 22.95 7.63
CA GLU A 526 -12.29 23.12 8.75
C GLU A 526 -11.90 21.79 9.39
N GLN A 527 -12.62 20.70 9.09
CA GLN A 527 -12.32 19.39 9.66
C GLN A 527 -11.31 18.64 8.79
N ALA A 528 -10.14 18.34 9.36
CA ALA A 528 -9.06 17.62 8.66
C ALA A 528 -9.53 16.27 8.09
N ASN A 529 -10.44 15.58 8.75
CA ASN A 529 -10.99 14.31 8.28
C ASN A 529 -11.84 14.49 7.01
N ASP A 530 -12.75 15.50 6.99
CA ASP A 530 -13.57 15.81 5.82
C ASP A 530 -12.67 16.21 4.61
N GLN A 531 -11.63 17.04 4.86
CA GLN A 531 -10.64 17.42 3.85
C GLN A 531 -9.93 16.21 3.24
N ARG A 532 -9.43 15.31 4.08
CA ARG A 532 -8.74 14.09 3.62
C ARG A 532 -9.69 13.19 2.84
N SER A 533 -10.87 12.94 3.39
CA SER A 533 -11.81 12.01 2.79
C SER A 533 -12.30 12.48 1.42
N LEU A 534 -12.55 13.77 1.22
CA LEU A 534 -13.04 14.27 -0.06
C LEU A 534 -11.90 14.65 -1.01
N PHE A 535 -11.06 15.59 -0.60
CA PHE A 535 -10.10 16.24 -1.50
C PHE A 535 -8.85 15.41 -1.75
N VAL A 536 -8.30 14.75 -0.71
CA VAL A 536 -7.13 13.89 -0.92
C VAL A 536 -7.54 12.65 -1.71
N SER A 537 -8.73 12.08 -1.47
CA SER A 537 -9.25 10.97 -2.30
C SER A 537 -9.40 11.37 -3.77
N PHE A 538 -9.89 12.58 -4.06
CA PHE A 538 -9.94 13.11 -5.42
C PHE A 538 -8.54 13.27 -6.03
N ALA A 539 -7.60 13.85 -5.28
CA ALA A 539 -6.25 14.05 -5.76
C ALA A 539 -5.57 12.71 -6.17
N PHE A 540 -5.76 11.67 -5.36
CA PHE A 540 -5.23 10.33 -5.65
C PHE A 540 -5.94 9.59 -6.77
N ASN A 541 -7.11 10.03 -7.20
CA ASN A 541 -7.75 9.56 -8.44
C ASN A 541 -7.07 10.21 -9.66
N LYS A 542 -5.80 9.85 -9.90
CA LYS A 542 -4.87 10.52 -10.81
C LYS A 542 -5.36 10.59 -12.27
N LYS A 543 -6.14 9.60 -12.73
CA LYS A 543 -6.73 9.63 -14.07
C LYS A 543 -7.72 10.79 -14.25
N ASN A 544 -8.44 11.17 -13.18
CA ASN A 544 -9.37 12.29 -13.20
C ASN A 544 -8.71 13.61 -12.76
N SER A 545 -7.88 13.58 -11.70
CA SER A 545 -7.29 14.80 -11.12
C SER A 545 -6.12 15.36 -11.93
N LEU A 546 -5.26 14.50 -12.50
CA LEU A 546 -4.05 14.93 -13.22
C LEU A 546 -4.22 14.93 -14.75
N GLN A 547 -4.92 13.92 -15.30
CA GLN A 547 -4.97 13.71 -16.76
C GLN A 547 -6.19 14.33 -17.45
N THR A 548 -7.04 15.06 -16.70
CA THR A 548 -8.11 15.86 -17.31
C THR A 548 -7.92 17.36 -17.02
N GLU A 549 -8.28 18.21 -17.98
CA GLU A 549 -8.20 19.67 -17.79
C GLU A 549 -9.11 20.14 -16.63
N LYS A 550 -10.35 19.63 -16.58
CA LYS A 550 -11.29 19.92 -15.48
C LYS A 550 -10.72 19.50 -14.13
N GLY A 551 -10.06 18.32 -14.08
CA GLY A 551 -9.43 17.80 -12.87
C GLY A 551 -8.29 18.69 -12.38
N ARG A 552 -7.41 19.10 -13.27
CA ARG A 552 -6.29 20.00 -12.93
C ARG A 552 -6.78 21.36 -12.43
N LYS A 553 -7.78 21.96 -13.08
CA LYS A 553 -8.38 23.22 -12.61
C LYS A 553 -8.99 23.09 -11.22
N TYR A 554 -9.72 22.01 -10.98
CA TYR A 554 -10.33 21.79 -9.67
C TYR A 554 -9.26 21.47 -8.60
N LEU A 555 -8.22 20.73 -8.96
CA LEU A 555 -7.09 20.46 -8.06
C LEU A 555 -6.35 21.73 -7.65
N GLU A 556 -6.18 22.69 -8.55
CA GLU A 556 -5.65 24.03 -8.29
C GLU A 556 -6.52 24.77 -7.26
N GLU A 557 -7.84 24.84 -7.51
CA GLU A 557 -8.82 25.45 -6.59
C GLU A 557 -8.70 24.87 -5.18
N ILE A 558 -8.62 23.53 -5.06
CA ILE A 558 -8.50 22.82 -3.79
C ILE A 558 -7.19 23.15 -3.09
N MET A 559 -6.04 23.09 -3.80
CA MET A 559 -4.73 23.33 -3.20
C MET A 559 -4.61 24.76 -2.66
N ILE A 560 -5.08 25.76 -3.40
CA ILE A 560 -5.07 27.16 -2.96
C ILE A 560 -5.98 27.36 -1.73
N LYS A 561 -7.17 26.73 -1.74
CA LYS A 561 -8.15 26.84 -0.66
C LYS A 561 -7.63 26.16 0.61
N LEU A 562 -7.17 24.92 0.52
CA LEU A 562 -6.66 24.17 1.67
C LEU A 562 -5.38 24.77 2.26
N THR A 563 -4.49 25.36 1.45
CA THR A 563 -3.28 26.05 1.96
C THR A 563 -3.64 27.08 3.03
N LYS A 564 -4.76 27.77 2.87
CA LYS A 564 -5.22 28.81 3.82
C LYS A 564 -5.84 28.25 5.10
N ILE A 565 -6.25 26.97 5.09
CA ILE A 565 -6.99 26.32 6.17
C ILE A 565 -6.10 25.29 6.89
N ASN A 566 -5.44 24.41 6.14
CA ASN A 566 -4.67 23.29 6.66
C ASN A 566 -3.52 22.92 5.70
N GLN A 567 -2.32 23.42 5.96
CA GLN A 567 -1.14 23.13 5.15
C GLN A 567 -0.79 21.64 5.14
N ASN A 568 -1.06 20.88 6.22
CA ASN A 568 -0.80 19.44 6.27
C ASN A 568 -1.65 18.67 5.25
N SER A 569 -2.95 19.00 5.14
CA SER A 569 -3.83 18.42 4.13
C SER A 569 -3.37 18.76 2.70
N THR A 570 -2.91 20.01 2.47
CA THR A 570 -2.35 20.42 1.18
C THR A 570 -1.07 19.66 0.85
N ASN A 571 -0.15 19.50 1.81
CA ASN A 571 1.10 18.77 1.61
C ASN A 571 0.88 17.28 1.28
N ARG A 572 -0.17 16.67 1.82
CA ARG A 572 -0.56 15.30 1.43
C ARG A 572 -0.93 15.17 -0.05
N ILE A 573 -1.60 16.18 -0.61
CA ILE A 573 -1.94 16.23 -2.04
C ILE A 573 -0.67 16.23 -2.92
N PHE A 574 0.38 16.94 -2.53
CA PHE A 574 1.60 17.02 -3.35
C PHE A 574 2.30 15.68 -3.60
N SER A 575 2.02 14.65 -2.83
CA SER A 575 2.60 13.31 -3.07
C SER A 575 2.21 12.71 -4.43
N ILE A 576 1.11 13.18 -5.05
CA ILE A 576 0.70 12.75 -6.40
C ILE A 576 1.69 13.17 -7.50
N PHE A 577 2.49 14.20 -7.27
CA PHE A 577 3.50 14.71 -8.20
C PHE A 577 4.87 14.02 -8.08
N GLY A 578 4.98 13.00 -7.24
CA GLY A 578 6.25 12.33 -6.91
C GLY A 578 7.04 11.78 -8.11
N ASN A 579 6.36 11.43 -9.19
CA ASN A 579 6.97 10.85 -10.40
C ASN A 579 6.80 11.74 -11.64
N LEU A 580 6.84 13.06 -11.48
CA LEU A 580 6.56 14.02 -12.53
C LEU A 580 7.48 13.84 -13.76
N ASP A 581 8.76 13.60 -13.56
CA ASP A 581 9.74 13.40 -14.63
C ASP A 581 9.56 12.09 -15.43
N GLU A 582 8.75 11.17 -14.92
CA GLU A 582 8.48 9.87 -15.57
C GLU A 582 7.16 9.88 -16.37
N MET A 583 6.37 10.95 -16.28
CA MET A 583 5.12 11.12 -17.01
C MET A 583 5.37 11.51 -18.48
N GLU A 584 4.34 11.46 -19.31
CA GLU A 584 4.42 11.91 -20.69
C GLU A 584 4.65 13.43 -20.78
N LYS A 585 5.25 13.89 -21.88
CA LYS A 585 5.65 15.30 -22.02
C LYS A 585 4.49 16.29 -21.88
N GLU A 586 3.31 15.93 -22.34
CA GLU A 586 2.11 16.77 -22.21
C GLU A 586 1.69 16.88 -20.74
N ASP A 587 1.67 15.76 -20.01
CA ASP A 587 1.38 15.76 -18.57
C ASP A 587 2.43 16.56 -17.79
N GLN A 588 3.72 16.39 -18.10
CA GLN A 588 4.79 17.19 -17.51
C GLN A 588 4.55 18.69 -17.67
N LEU A 589 4.22 19.14 -18.90
CA LEU A 589 3.93 20.54 -19.20
C LEU A 589 2.76 21.07 -18.36
N ASN A 590 1.65 20.36 -18.41
CA ASN A 590 0.41 20.73 -17.71
C ASN A 590 0.59 20.79 -16.20
N LEU A 591 1.32 19.83 -15.61
CA LEU A 591 1.49 19.74 -14.18
C LEU A 591 2.55 20.70 -13.62
N VAL A 592 3.60 21.03 -14.38
CA VAL A 592 4.52 22.12 -14.02
C VAL A 592 3.79 23.46 -14.05
N THR A 593 2.94 23.70 -15.07
CA THR A 593 2.10 24.90 -15.15
C THR A 593 1.21 25.00 -13.91
N LEU A 594 0.47 23.92 -13.58
CA LEU A 594 -0.38 23.87 -12.39
C LEU A 594 0.39 24.22 -11.11
N LEU A 595 1.55 23.61 -10.88
CA LEU A 595 2.36 23.87 -9.67
C LEU A 595 2.85 25.32 -9.60
N LYS A 596 3.28 25.89 -10.73
CA LYS A 596 3.68 27.31 -10.80
C LYS A 596 2.51 28.26 -10.55
N GLU A 597 1.33 27.96 -11.08
CA GLU A 597 0.11 28.76 -10.86
C GLU A 597 -0.32 28.73 -9.40
N VAL A 598 -0.34 27.55 -8.76
CA VAL A 598 -0.59 27.44 -7.32
C VAL A 598 0.42 28.25 -6.54
N ASN A 599 1.72 28.12 -6.86
CA ASN A 599 2.79 28.81 -6.16
C ASN A 599 2.69 30.34 -6.26
N SER A 600 2.26 30.86 -7.42
CA SER A 600 2.08 32.30 -7.65
C SER A 600 0.88 32.89 -6.90
N LYS A 601 -0.11 32.06 -6.53
CA LYS A 601 -1.37 32.47 -5.88
C LYS A 601 -1.36 32.31 -4.37
N ILE A 602 -0.26 31.79 -3.78
CA ILE A 602 -0.08 31.66 -2.33
C ILE A 602 0.98 32.63 -1.82
N ASP A 603 0.81 33.13 -0.60
CA ASP A 603 1.79 33.96 0.08
C ASP A 603 2.90 33.07 0.67
N SER A 604 4.09 33.12 0.08
CA SER A 604 5.25 32.30 0.48
C SER A 604 5.73 32.57 1.90
N LYS A 605 5.56 33.82 2.43
CA LYS A 605 5.91 34.15 3.80
C LYS A 605 4.92 33.60 4.80
N LYS A 606 3.64 33.60 4.45
CA LYS A 606 2.55 33.11 5.29
C LYS A 606 2.43 31.56 5.25
N TYR A 607 2.73 30.93 4.11
CA TYR A 607 2.58 29.50 3.88
C TYR A 607 3.89 28.85 3.39
N PRO A 608 5.00 28.98 4.15
CA PRO A 608 6.31 28.54 3.69
C PRO A 608 6.40 27.03 3.47
N ALA A 609 5.68 26.21 4.23
CA ALA A 609 5.71 24.75 4.08
C ALA A 609 5.17 24.31 2.71
N VAL A 610 4.09 24.91 2.24
CA VAL A 610 3.50 24.63 0.93
C VAL A 610 4.41 25.16 -0.19
N HIS A 611 4.84 26.41 -0.07
CA HIS A 611 5.76 27.03 -1.04
C HIS A 611 7.04 26.20 -1.22
N ASN A 612 7.73 25.88 -0.15
CA ASN A 612 8.97 25.10 -0.18
C ASN A 612 8.76 23.69 -0.75
N THR A 613 7.60 23.09 -0.52
CA THR A 613 7.27 21.77 -1.10
C THR A 613 7.13 21.86 -2.61
N ILE A 614 6.43 22.88 -3.13
CA ILE A 614 6.30 23.10 -4.59
C ILE A 614 7.68 23.34 -5.22
N GLU A 615 8.48 24.26 -4.65
CA GLU A 615 9.84 24.54 -5.15
C GLU A 615 10.71 23.28 -5.16
N ARG A 616 10.66 22.47 -4.10
CA ARG A 616 11.39 21.20 -4.03
C ARG A 616 10.96 20.23 -5.13
N ILE A 617 9.66 20.11 -5.43
CA ILE A 617 9.16 19.26 -6.52
C ILE A 617 9.72 19.74 -7.85
N LEU A 618 9.61 21.03 -8.15
CA LEU A 618 10.08 21.62 -9.40
C LEU A 618 11.60 21.45 -9.58
N ILE A 619 12.41 21.76 -8.54
CA ILE A 619 13.86 21.59 -8.56
C ILE A 619 14.26 20.12 -8.79
N LYS A 620 13.56 19.18 -8.16
CA LYS A 620 13.84 17.75 -8.29
C LYS A 620 13.23 17.10 -9.55
N SER A 621 12.54 17.87 -10.40
CA SER A 621 11.96 17.42 -11.66
C SER A 621 12.60 18.13 -12.87
N PRO A 622 13.92 17.95 -13.11
CA PRO A 622 14.66 18.73 -14.13
C PRO A 622 14.21 18.42 -15.57
N LYS A 623 13.74 17.19 -15.86
CA LYS A 623 13.23 16.86 -17.20
C LYS A 623 11.93 17.61 -17.50
N SER A 624 11.03 17.65 -16.54
CA SER A 624 9.74 18.33 -16.66
C SER A 624 9.92 19.84 -16.72
N MET A 625 10.82 20.40 -15.91
CA MET A 625 11.15 21.83 -15.96
C MET A 625 11.74 22.22 -17.32
N LYS A 626 12.69 21.46 -17.85
CA LYS A 626 13.27 21.70 -19.18
C LYS A 626 12.24 21.59 -20.29
N ASN A 627 11.29 20.65 -20.18
CA ASN A 627 10.18 20.51 -21.11
C ASN A 627 9.25 21.74 -21.05
N TRP A 628 8.93 22.21 -19.86
CA TRP A 628 8.09 23.39 -19.65
C TRP A 628 8.75 24.66 -20.18
N GLU A 629 10.03 24.91 -19.92
CA GLU A 629 10.79 26.07 -20.39
C GLU A 629 10.81 26.15 -21.93
N LYS A 630 11.01 25.02 -22.62
CA LYS A 630 11.00 24.98 -24.08
C LYS A 630 9.68 25.34 -24.74
N ASN A 631 8.56 25.20 -24.03
CA ASN A 631 7.22 25.44 -24.56
C ASN A 631 6.61 26.78 -24.10
N ASN A 632 7.28 27.48 -23.17
CA ASN A 632 6.82 28.77 -22.60
C ASN A 632 7.81 29.93 -22.80
N ILE A 633 8.92 29.70 -23.55
CA ILE A 633 9.84 30.69 -24.07
C ILE A 633 9.67 30.73 -25.60
#